data_29ef3f7bc43c9827524a3d0e957f2d41
#
_entry.id   29ef3f7bc43c9827524a3d0e957f2d41
#
_cell.length_a   1.000
_cell.length_b   1.000
_cell.length_c   1.000
_cell.angle_alpha   90.00
_cell.angle_beta   90.00
_cell.angle_gamma   90.00
#
_symmetry.space_group_name_H-M   'P 1'
#
loop_
_entity.id
_entity.type
_entity.pdbx_description
1 polymer ?
#
loop_
_entity_poly.entity_id
_entity_poly.type
_entity_poly.pdbx_seq_one_letter_code
_entity_poly.pdbx_strand_id
1 'polypeptide(L)'
;MEQFSLYGVKWVRTLFCCVLFGCICLPLSVSASCIKSSADAFPFTPIADPMFQPDTVAGDTLALDSAVRLNGWQRFQLKVDRMTQTRLYKMTYVAVPLIVAGVVLNDQRYHFNALRDSYIPTFRYHYDDYLQYGPMVLTYGLKLAGVPGRSSWGRMLVSNVFSAALMAGFVNTLKYSVKQPRPDGSGNNSFPSGHTATAFMAATILHKEYGLTHSPWYSIGGYMTATTIGVSRLMNNKHWISDVLVGAGIGILSTELGYYLTDLIYKDRGLRRPDRDDSHFNYDRKASFFGLYMGVNWAGKSMAYFNHAGIKVSTGAISGIEGAWFINRYIGIGGRATIASMPMAVSLQDNQMVDGEALMSRLERIEISSLKVSEVMAGAYFSYPLSKHWSVGSKLLCGTYSIRKNRVNAVLNPAQQESTLPVNLPVAQLSRGVTESQQLADGLEKGQTRQPLMEISSSESFGFGTGLSFMYLVGRNLGVRLFYDISFSPVHFKAKEYNMDGSVQTSSIRDFNYSSTLGGSVCILFFGKDKKKAK
;
A
#
# COMPACT_ATOMS: atom_id res chain seq x y z
N MET A 1 6.15 -27.13 -15.99
CA MET A 1 6.22 -25.66 -15.83
C MET A 1 5.97 -25.18 -14.39
N GLU A 2 5.66 -26.05 -13.42
CA GLU A 2 5.43 -25.67 -12.01
C GLU A 2 6.70 -25.55 -11.15
N GLN A 3 7.82 -26.11 -11.55
CA GLN A 3 9.07 -26.01 -10.77
C GLN A 3 9.78 -24.66 -10.87
N PHE A 4 9.51 -23.85 -11.90
CA PHE A 4 10.11 -22.50 -12.04
C PHE A 4 9.47 -21.44 -11.14
N SER A 5 8.21 -21.63 -10.68
CA SER A 5 7.48 -20.71 -9.81
C SER A 5 8.03 -20.69 -8.38
N LEU A 6 8.40 -21.84 -7.83
CA LEU A 6 8.86 -21.98 -6.43
C LEU A 6 10.27 -21.38 -6.17
N TYR A 7 11.13 -21.35 -7.18
CA TYR A 7 12.45 -20.75 -7.07
C TYR A 7 12.39 -19.21 -7.12
N GLY A 8 11.52 -18.64 -7.94
CA GLY A 8 11.33 -17.19 -8.03
C GLY A 8 10.87 -16.57 -6.71
N VAL A 9 9.94 -17.20 -6.01
CA VAL A 9 9.38 -16.71 -4.72
C VAL A 9 10.43 -16.75 -3.60
N LYS A 10 11.28 -17.77 -3.56
CA LYS A 10 12.37 -17.85 -2.56
C LYS A 10 13.41 -16.74 -2.77
N TRP A 11 13.80 -16.47 -4.02
CA TRP A 11 14.75 -15.40 -4.33
C TRP A 11 14.21 -14.01 -4.05
N VAL A 12 12.94 -13.75 -4.35
CA VAL A 12 12.29 -12.46 -4.06
C VAL A 12 12.15 -12.24 -2.55
N ARG A 13 11.79 -13.28 -1.76
CA ARG A 13 11.78 -13.20 -0.29
C ARG A 13 13.16 -12.94 0.29
N THR A 14 14.19 -13.59 -0.23
CA THR A 14 15.58 -13.38 0.21
C THR A 14 16.07 -12.00 -0.20
N LEU A 15 15.74 -11.52 -1.41
CA LEU A 15 16.06 -10.17 -1.85
C LEU A 15 15.32 -9.10 -1.03
N PHE A 16 14.06 -9.36 -0.65
CA PHE A 16 13.27 -8.46 0.20
C PHE A 16 13.82 -8.37 1.62
N CYS A 17 14.20 -9.50 2.22
CA CYS A 17 14.91 -9.50 3.48
C CYS A 17 16.29 -8.82 3.35
N CYS A 18 17.02 -9.05 2.27
CA CYS A 18 18.29 -8.38 2.01
C CYS A 18 18.13 -6.88 1.73
N VAL A 19 17.07 -6.44 1.04
CA VAL A 19 16.83 -5.02 0.79
C VAL A 19 16.30 -4.31 2.04
N LEU A 20 15.39 -4.94 2.80
CA LEU A 20 14.95 -4.40 4.11
C LEU A 20 16.09 -4.40 5.14
N PHE A 21 16.84 -5.50 5.26
CA PHE A 21 18.03 -5.56 6.12
C PHE A 21 19.18 -4.75 5.52
N GLY A 22 19.36 -4.72 4.21
CA GLY A 22 20.38 -3.93 3.52
C GLY A 22 20.14 -2.43 3.62
N CYS A 23 18.91 -1.94 3.52
CA CYS A 23 18.59 -0.53 3.80
C CYS A 23 18.80 -0.16 5.27
N ILE A 24 18.71 -1.13 6.18
CA ILE A 24 18.98 -0.95 7.63
C ILE A 24 20.45 -1.23 7.96
N CYS A 25 21.12 -2.16 7.26
CA CYS A 25 22.45 -2.67 7.59
C CYS A 25 23.58 -2.25 6.63
N LEU A 26 23.31 -1.62 5.48
CA LEU A 26 24.36 -1.17 4.55
C LEU A 26 25.40 -0.16 5.10
N PRO A 27 25.25 0.44 6.29
CA PRO A 27 26.37 1.18 6.87
C PRO A 27 27.38 0.33 7.65
N LEU A 28 27.25 -1.00 7.72
CA LEU A 28 28.09 -1.81 8.62
C LEU A 28 29.28 -2.52 7.96
N SER A 29 29.47 -2.47 6.65
CA SER A 29 30.53 -3.25 5.98
C SER A 29 31.20 -2.64 4.75
N VAL A 30 31.27 -1.31 4.62
CA VAL A 30 32.31 -0.70 3.78
C VAL A 30 33.44 -0.31 4.70
N SER A 31 34.23 -1.31 5.03
CA SER A 31 35.52 -1.17 5.67
C SER A 31 36.45 -0.42 4.72
N ALA A 32 37.08 0.60 5.26
CA ALA A 32 38.08 1.44 4.63
C ALA A 32 39.29 0.60 4.22
N SER A 33 39.31 0.17 2.97
CA SER A 33 40.56 -0.29 2.32
C SER A 33 40.39 -0.14 0.81
N CYS A 34 40.56 1.06 0.34
CA CYS A 34 41.11 1.45 -0.95
C CYS A 34 40.76 2.92 -1.22
N ILE A 35 41.61 3.81 -0.74
CA ILE A 35 41.97 5.06 -1.39
C ILE A 35 43.14 5.65 -0.53
N LYS A 36 44.30 5.08 -0.75
CA LYS A 36 45.53 5.84 -0.66
C LYS A 36 45.95 6.08 -2.10
N SER A 37 45.85 7.28 -2.56
CA SER A 37 46.76 7.89 -3.53
C SER A 37 46.20 9.20 -4.08
N SER A 38 47.08 10.16 -4.10
CA SER A 38 47.06 11.47 -4.74
C SER A 38 46.23 12.56 -4.04
N ALA A 39 46.80 13.04 -2.95
CA ALA A 39 46.76 14.45 -2.60
C ALA A 39 47.89 15.13 -3.36
N ASP A 40 47.58 15.76 -4.50
CA ASP A 40 48.43 16.82 -5.05
C ASP A 40 47.59 17.71 -5.96
N ALA A 41 47.68 19.01 -5.61
CA ALA A 41 47.47 20.16 -6.44
C ALA A 41 46.06 20.50 -6.95
N PHE A 42 45.39 21.38 -6.19
CA PHE A 42 44.97 22.68 -6.73
C PHE A 42 44.62 23.61 -5.56
N PRO A 43 45.32 24.78 -5.43
CA PRO A 43 44.99 25.75 -4.39
C PRO A 43 43.75 26.54 -4.79
N PHE A 44 42.65 26.31 -4.08
CA PHE A 44 41.49 27.18 -4.14
C PHE A 44 41.74 28.36 -3.19
N THR A 45 42.06 29.52 -3.73
CA THR A 45 42.02 30.79 -3.00
C THR A 45 40.55 31.20 -2.85
N PRO A 46 40.04 31.41 -1.64
CA PRO A 46 38.73 32.00 -1.46
C PRO A 46 38.82 33.49 -1.82
N ILE A 47 38.00 33.93 -2.78
CA ILE A 47 37.74 35.33 -3.03
C ILE A 47 36.96 35.87 -1.83
N ALA A 48 37.62 36.71 -1.06
CA ALA A 48 37.05 37.44 0.06
C ALA A 48 36.02 38.45 -0.47
N ASP A 49 34.80 38.32 -0.05
CA ASP A 49 33.74 39.31 -0.26
C ASP A 49 33.94 40.47 0.73
N PRO A 50 34.11 41.73 0.31
CA PRO A 50 34.54 42.82 1.19
C PRO A 50 33.39 43.57 1.87
N MET A 51 32.36 42.88 2.37
CA MET A 51 31.24 43.55 3.06
C MET A 51 30.62 42.77 4.21
N PHE A 52 31.42 42.24 5.10
CA PHE A 52 30.94 41.89 6.44
C PHE A 52 32.08 42.12 7.44
N GLN A 53 32.08 43.29 8.07
CA GLN A 53 32.87 43.49 9.29
C GLN A 53 32.10 42.81 10.43
N PRO A 54 32.68 41.81 11.09
CA PRO A 54 32.15 41.35 12.35
C PRO A 54 32.52 42.34 13.44
N ASP A 55 31.50 42.90 14.12
CA ASP A 55 31.72 43.63 15.36
C ASP A 55 32.49 42.74 16.33
N THR A 56 33.67 43.21 16.69
CA THR A 56 34.53 42.64 17.71
C THR A 56 33.87 42.77 19.07
N VAL A 57 33.12 41.76 19.49
CA VAL A 57 32.86 41.54 20.92
C VAL A 57 34.02 40.72 21.47
N ALA A 58 34.93 41.44 22.13
CA ALA A 58 36.00 40.83 22.93
C ALA A 58 35.37 40.08 24.12
N GLY A 59 35.86 38.90 24.37
CA GLY A 59 35.74 38.20 25.64
C GLY A 59 34.79 37.04 25.67
N ASP A 60 35.31 35.91 25.49
CA ASP A 60 35.27 34.72 26.33
C ASP A 60 35.60 33.48 25.47
N THR A 61 36.89 33.24 25.36
CA THR A 61 37.40 31.90 25.03
C THR A 61 37.15 30.98 26.23
N LEU A 62 35.89 30.69 26.52
CA LEU A 62 35.55 29.52 27.33
C LEU A 62 35.82 28.30 26.47
N ALA A 63 36.78 27.52 26.92
CA ALA A 63 37.22 26.26 26.37
C ALA A 63 36.04 25.40 25.88
N LEU A 64 35.91 25.25 24.56
CA LEU A 64 35.05 24.26 23.92
C LEU A 64 35.72 22.88 24.02
N ASP A 65 35.96 22.42 25.24
CA ASP A 65 36.55 21.12 25.52
C ASP A 65 35.66 20.29 26.45
N SER A 66 34.36 20.31 26.17
CA SER A 66 33.49 19.25 26.58
C SER A 66 32.94 18.57 25.32
N ALA A 67 33.72 17.67 24.76
CA ALA A 67 33.23 16.71 23.79
C ALA A 67 32.04 15.97 24.43
N VAL A 68 30.82 16.45 24.16
CA VAL A 68 29.59 15.80 24.59
C VAL A 68 29.66 14.36 24.14
N ARG A 69 29.94 13.44 25.05
CA ARG A 69 29.98 12.00 24.77
C ARG A 69 28.56 11.58 24.41
N LEU A 70 28.26 11.63 23.11
CA LEU A 70 26.99 11.15 22.56
C LEU A 70 26.83 9.68 22.95
N ASN A 71 25.68 9.35 23.53
CA ASN A 71 25.33 7.95 23.79
C ASN A 71 25.11 7.21 22.46
N GLY A 72 25.07 5.87 22.50
CA GLY A 72 24.90 5.04 21.30
C GLY A 72 23.67 5.40 20.49
N TRP A 73 22.55 5.75 21.16
CA TRP A 73 21.30 6.17 20.52
C TRP A 73 21.43 7.52 19.80
N GLN A 74 22.06 8.52 20.42
CA GLN A 74 22.31 9.82 19.80
C GLN A 74 23.22 9.71 18.57
N ARG A 75 24.26 8.86 18.61
CA ARG A 75 25.10 8.56 17.45
C ARG A 75 24.31 7.90 16.32
N PHE A 76 23.42 6.97 16.66
CA PHE A 76 22.53 6.33 15.70
C PHE A 76 21.61 7.37 15.04
N GLN A 77 20.94 8.23 15.82
CA GLN A 77 20.09 9.31 15.32
C GLN A 77 20.83 10.25 14.37
N LEU A 78 22.03 10.70 14.74
CA LEU A 78 22.86 11.55 13.88
C LEU A 78 23.28 10.86 12.57
N LYS A 79 23.53 9.54 12.62
CA LYS A 79 23.87 8.77 11.43
C LYS A 79 22.67 8.65 10.50
N VAL A 80 21.49 8.36 11.03
CA VAL A 80 20.22 8.31 10.27
C VAL A 80 19.92 9.69 9.68
N ASP A 81 20.01 10.76 10.46
CA ASP A 81 19.77 12.12 9.98
C ASP A 81 20.73 12.51 8.85
N ARG A 82 22.00 12.16 8.96
CA ARG A 82 22.99 12.40 7.89
C ARG A 82 22.66 11.61 6.62
N MET A 83 22.26 10.35 6.75
CA MET A 83 21.85 9.51 5.62
C MET A 83 20.62 10.08 4.92
N THR A 84 19.60 10.53 5.68
CA THR A 84 18.36 11.10 5.13
C THR A 84 18.55 12.43 4.41
N GLN A 85 19.67 13.12 4.66
CA GLN A 85 20.01 14.36 3.96
C GLN A 85 20.71 14.11 2.61
N THR A 86 21.19 12.90 2.35
CA THR A 86 21.85 12.60 1.07
C THR A 86 20.90 12.78 -0.11
N ARG A 87 21.43 13.26 -1.24
CA ARG A 87 20.66 13.48 -2.45
C ARG A 87 20.05 12.17 -2.98
N LEU A 88 20.81 11.10 -2.97
CA LEU A 88 20.35 9.77 -3.38
C LEU A 88 19.16 9.31 -2.55
N TYR A 89 19.24 9.45 -1.23
CA TYR A 89 18.13 9.10 -0.35
C TYR A 89 16.87 9.91 -0.70
N LYS A 90 16.99 11.24 -0.84
CA LYS A 90 15.87 12.14 -1.19
C LYS A 90 15.20 11.80 -2.54
N MET A 91 15.92 11.19 -3.46
CA MET A 91 15.37 10.76 -4.77
C MET A 91 14.68 9.39 -4.72
N THR A 92 15.08 8.51 -3.81
CA THR A 92 14.70 7.09 -3.86
C THR A 92 13.77 6.64 -2.73
N TYR A 93 13.72 7.35 -1.61
CA TYR A 93 13.08 6.91 -0.37
C TYR A 93 11.56 6.67 -0.46
N VAL A 94 10.87 7.25 -1.44
CA VAL A 94 9.45 6.97 -1.72
C VAL A 94 9.30 6.03 -2.92
N ALA A 95 10.04 6.32 -3.98
CA ALA A 95 9.90 5.60 -5.24
C ALA A 95 10.29 4.13 -5.13
N VAL A 96 11.46 3.86 -4.51
CA VAL A 96 11.96 2.48 -4.38
C VAL A 96 11.06 1.61 -3.49
N PRO A 97 10.63 2.03 -2.30
CA PRO A 97 9.65 1.25 -1.51
C PRO A 97 8.34 0.96 -2.25
N LEU A 98 7.81 1.90 -3.05
CA LEU A 98 6.61 1.66 -3.85
C LEU A 98 6.84 0.60 -4.94
N ILE A 99 7.97 0.68 -5.64
CA ILE A 99 8.34 -0.32 -6.65
C ILE A 99 8.50 -1.70 -6.01
N VAL A 100 9.23 -1.77 -4.90
CA VAL A 100 9.44 -3.04 -4.17
C VAL A 100 8.11 -3.60 -3.66
N ALA A 101 7.26 -2.78 -3.06
CA ALA A 101 5.93 -3.19 -2.61
C ALA A 101 5.09 -3.73 -3.76
N GLY A 102 5.10 -3.07 -4.92
CA GLY A 102 4.39 -3.53 -6.11
C GLY A 102 4.90 -4.88 -6.63
N VAL A 103 6.21 -5.08 -6.65
CA VAL A 103 6.80 -6.38 -7.05
C VAL A 103 6.43 -7.49 -6.06
N VAL A 104 6.51 -7.22 -4.75
CA VAL A 104 6.15 -8.20 -3.70
C VAL A 104 4.67 -8.54 -3.73
N LEU A 105 3.80 -7.56 -3.96
CA LEU A 105 2.35 -7.76 -4.00
C LEU A 105 1.86 -8.34 -5.34
N ASN A 106 2.75 -8.58 -6.31
CA ASN A 106 2.35 -9.16 -7.58
C ASN A 106 1.70 -10.54 -7.43
N ASP A 107 2.19 -11.36 -6.49
CA ASP A 107 1.61 -12.68 -6.20
C ASP A 107 0.25 -12.57 -5.50
N GLN A 108 -0.01 -11.45 -4.82
CA GLN A 108 -1.25 -11.19 -4.09
C GLN A 108 -2.28 -10.39 -4.92
N ARG A 109 -1.99 -10.06 -6.17
CA ARG A 109 -2.80 -9.20 -7.03
C ARG A 109 -4.25 -9.69 -7.20
N TYR A 110 -4.44 -11.02 -7.25
CA TYR A 110 -5.76 -11.63 -7.39
C TYR A 110 -6.65 -11.39 -6.18
N HIS A 111 -6.10 -11.31 -4.98
CA HIS A 111 -6.87 -11.04 -3.75
C HIS A 111 -7.43 -9.62 -3.74
N PHE A 112 -6.65 -8.64 -4.21
CA PHE A 112 -7.12 -7.26 -4.35
C PHE A 112 -8.19 -7.13 -5.46
N ASN A 113 -8.06 -7.88 -6.54
CA ASN A 113 -9.09 -7.93 -7.57
C ASN A 113 -10.38 -8.58 -7.05
N ALA A 114 -10.28 -9.69 -6.33
CA ALA A 114 -11.43 -10.33 -5.69
C ALA A 114 -12.12 -9.42 -4.67
N LEU A 115 -11.35 -8.59 -3.93
CA LEU A 115 -11.91 -7.56 -3.06
C LEU A 115 -12.73 -6.55 -3.87
N ARG A 116 -12.18 -6.03 -4.96
CA ARG A 116 -12.88 -5.12 -5.86
C ARG A 116 -14.17 -5.74 -6.41
N ASP A 117 -14.09 -6.95 -6.94
CA ASP A 117 -15.26 -7.66 -7.52
C ASP A 117 -16.34 -7.96 -6.48
N SER A 118 -15.94 -8.18 -5.23
CA SER A 118 -16.84 -8.43 -4.13
C SER A 118 -17.67 -7.22 -3.70
N TYR A 119 -17.15 -6.00 -3.88
CA TYR A 119 -17.79 -4.79 -3.36
C TYR A 119 -18.20 -3.81 -4.45
N ILE A 120 -17.47 -3.73 -5.57
CA ILE A 120 -17.68 -2.70 -6.61
C ILE A 120 -17.55 -3.33 -8.03
N PRO A 121 -18.31 -4.37 -8.39
CA PRO A 121 -18.13 -5.10 -9.66
C PRO A 121 -18.47 -4.25 -10.90
N THR A 122 -19.36 -3.27 -10.76
CA THR A 122 -19.94 -2.50 -11.87
C THR A 122 -19.26 -1.15 -12.12
N PHE A 123 -18.18 -0.83 -11.37
CA PHE A 123 -17.51 0.46 -11.52
C PHE A 123 -16.82 0.55 -12.89
N ARG A 124 -17.23 1.52 -13.72
CA ARG A 124 -16.63 1.81 -15.04
C ARG A 124 -16.73 3.29 -15.33
N TYR A 125 -15.69 4.05 -15.06
CA TYR A 125 -15.60 5.49 -15.28
C TYR A 125 -14.32 5.85 -16.02
N HIS A 126 -14.36 6.90 -16.85
CA HIS A 126 -13.26 7.30 -17.71
C HIS A 126 -12.61 8.64 -17.31
N TYR A 127 -12.96 9.21 -16.17
CA TYR A 127 -12.39 10.48 -15.71
C TYR A 127 -10.88 10.42 -15.48
N ASP A 128 -10.36 9.24 -15.19
CA ASP A 128 -8.95 8.96 -14.97
C ASP A 128 -8.09 9.17 -16.25
N ASP A 129 -8.68 9.05 -17.43
CA ASP A 129 -7.99 9.31 -18.71
C ASP A 129 -7.59 10.79 -18.84
N TYR A 130 -8.35 11.70 -18.26
CA TYR A 130 -8.11 13.15 -18.31
C TYR A 130 -7.46 13.68 -17.02
N LEU A 131 -7.97 13.26 -15.88
CA LEU A 131 -7.55 13.79 -14.58
C LEU A 131 -6.09 13.50 -14.25
N GLN A 132 -5.47 12.46 -14.88
CA GLN A 132 -4.05 12.16 -14.75
C GLN A 132 -3.13 13.34 -15.10
N TYR A 133 -3.58 14.25 -15.95
CA TYR A 133 -2.85 15.46 -16.35
C TYR A 133 -3.15 16.67 -15.44
N GLY A 134 -4.13 16.58 -14.55
CA GLY A 134 -4.59 17.70 -13.71
C GLY A 134 -3.46 18.42 -12.96
N PRO A 135 -2.56 17.72 -12.23
CA PRO A 135 -1.45 18.40 -11.56
C PRO A 135 -0.47 19.09 -12.53
N MET A 136 -0.29 18.56 -13.74
CA MET A 136 0.53 19.19 -14.77
C MET A 136 -0.12 20.47 -15.29
N VAL A 137 -1.42 20.42 -15.60
CA VAL A 137 -2.21 21.58 -16.04
C VAL A 137 -2.16 22.68 -14.98
N LEU A 138 -2.30 22.32 -13.71
CA LEU A 138 -2.18 23.27 -12.61
C LEU A 138 -0.77 23.89 -12.54
N THR A 139 0.28 23.08 -12.71
CA THR A 139 1.68 23.58 -12.71
C THR A 139 1.91 24.63 -13.79
N TYR A 140 1.49 24.34 -15.02
CA TYR A 140 1.65 25.27 -16.12
C TYR A 140 0.71 26.48 -16.00
N GLY A 141 -0.52 26.27 -15.53
CA GLY A 141 -1.48 27.35 -15.27
C GLY A 141 -0.97 28.37 -14.27
N LEU A 142 -0.41 27.92 -13.14
CA LEU A 142 0.22 28.80 -12.16
C LEU A 142 1.41 29.56 -12.75
N LYS A 143 2.20 28.88 -13.57
CA LYS A 143 3.37 29.47 -14.23
C LYS A 143 2.97 30.56 -15.24
N LEU A 144 1.91 30.32 -16.03
CA LEU A 144 1.33 31.29 -16.97
C LEU A 144 0.68 32.47 -16.24
N ALA A 145 0.04 32.23 -15.09
CA ALA A 145 -0.51 33.28 -14.21
C ALA A 145 0.57 34.13 -13.51
N GLY A 146 1.86 33.89 -13.80
CA GLY A 146 2.97 34.68 -13.24
C GLY A 146 3.38 34.25 -11.83
N VAL A 147 2.81 33.18 -11.27
CA VAL A 147 3.23 32.67 -9.96
C VAL A 147 4.64 32.06 -10.09
N PRO A 148 5.66 32.61 -9.37
CA PRO A 148 7.03 32.17 -9.55
C PRO A 148 7.22 30.79 -8.91
N GLY A 149 7.46 29.75 -9.73
CA GLY A 149 7.83 28.41 -9.28
C GLY A 149 9.30 28.31 -8.87
N ARG A 150 9.76 27.08 -8.54
CA ARG A 150 11.16 26.76 -8.25
C ARG A 150 12.09 27.14 -9.41
N SER A 151 11.68 26.86 -10.62
CA SER A 151 12.50 26.94 -11.84
C SER A 151 12.09 28.07 -12.77
N SER A 152 12.99 28.58 -13.60
CA SER A 152 12.65 29.38 -14.79
C SER A 152 11.90 28.52 -15.80
N TRP A 153 11.29 29.13 -16.83
CA TRP A 153 10.58 28.39 -17.88
C TRP A 153 11.46 27.35 -18.57
N GLY A 154 12.65 27.75 -19.05
CA GLY A 154 13.56 26.83 -19.74
C GLY A 154 14.01 25.67 -18.87
N ARG A 155 14.39 25.95 -17.61
CA ARG A 155 14.79 24.91 -16.65
C ARG A 155 13.64 23.92 -16.36
N MET A 156 12.43 24.43 -16.12
CA MET A 156 11.26 23.59 -15.86
C MET A 156 10.93 22.70 -17.06
N LEU A 157 10.94 23.26 -18.28
CA LEU A 157 10.66 22.49 -19.50
C LEU A 157 11.68 21.37 -19.71
N VAL A 158 12.97 21.65 -19.53
CA VAL A 158 14.02 20.62 -19.65
C VAL A 158 13.87 19.53 -18.58
N SER A 159 13.56 19.92 -17.32
CA SER A 159 13.28 18.95 -16.26
C SER A 159 12.09 18.05 -16.63
N ASN A 160 11.03 18.63 -17.17
CA ASN A 160 9.82 17.90 -17.55
C ASN A 160 10.05 16.97 -18.75
N VAL A 161 10.86 17.39 -19.74
CA VAL A 161 11.24 16.54 -20.88
C VAL A 161 12.06 15.34 -20.42
N PHE A 162 13.07 15.55 -19.58
CA PHE A 162 13.83 14.42 -19.01
C PHE A 162 12.93 13.49 -18.20
N SER A 163 12.05 14.04 -17.35
CA SER A 163 11.13 13.23 -16.53
C SER A 163 10.20 12.39 -17.41
N ALA A 164 9.61 12.99 -18.45
CA ALA A 164 8.71 12.31 -19.36
C ALA A 164 9.44 11.23 -20.20
N ALA A 165 10.63 11.54 -20.68
CA ALA A 165 11.43 10.61 -21.48
C ALA A 165 11.85 9.38 -20.64
N LEU A 166 12.33 9.60 -19.42
CA LEU A 166 12.69 8.52 -18.49
C LEU A 166 11.46 7.68 -18.11
N MET A 167 10.34 8.33 -17.77
CA MET A 167 9.11 7.63 -17.42
C MET A 167 8.60 6.78 -18.59
N ALA A 168 8.54 7.34 -19.80
CA ALA A 168 8.11 6.62 -20.99
C ALA A 168 9.07 5.46 -21.32
N GLY A 169 10.37 5.67 -21.19
CA GLY A 169 11.38 4.62 -21.36
C GLY A 169 11.18 3.45 -20.40
N PHE A 170 11.09 3.72 -19.10
CA PHE A 170 10.88 2.66 -18.09
C PHE A 170 9.55 1.94 -18.27
N VAL A 171 8.44 2.69 -18.43
CA VAL A 171 7.11 2.10 -18.58
C VAL A 171 7.02 1.22 -19.82
N ASN A 172 7.48 1.69 -20.98
CA ASN A 172 7.39 0.92 -22.22
C ASN A 172 8.32 -0.29 -22.19
N THR A 173 9.55 -0.15 -21.71
CA THR A 173 10.48 -1.29 -21.58
C THR A 173 9.85 -2.40 -20.74
N LEU A 174 9.25 -2.07 -19.59
CA LEU A 174 8.60 -3.07 -18.74
C LEU A 174 7.33 -3.65 -19.37
N LYS A 175 6.52 -2.85 -20.06
CA LYS A 175 5.32 -3.36 -20.77
C LYS A 175 5.67 -4.39 -21.83
N TYR A 176 6.70 -4.13 -22.62
CA TYR A 176 7.14 -5.05 -23.69
C TYR A 176 7.86 -6.29 -23.15
N SER A 177 8.54 -6.17 -22.00
CA SER A 177 9.28 -7.29 -21.39
C SER A 177 8.38 -8.21 -20.58
N VAL A 178 7.50 -7.67 -19.72
CA VAL A 178 6.71 -8.46 -18.76
C VAL A 178 5.44 -9.05 -19.38
N LYS A 179 4.79 -8.34 -20.31
CA LYS A 179 3.57 -8.78 -21.03
C LYS A 179 2.47 -9.32 -20.10
N GLN A 180 2.24 -8.67 -18.98
CA GLN A 180 1.24 -9.11 -18.00
C GLN A 180 -0.19 -8.87 -18.52
N PRO A 181 -1.11 -9.87 -18.44
CA PRO A 181 -2.50 -9.70 -18.81
C PRO A 181 -3.21 -8.72 -17.86
N ARG A 182 -4.16 -7.96 -18.40
CA ARG A 182 -5.03 -7.08 -17.61
C ARG A 182 -6.08 -7.88 -16.85
N PRO A 183 -6.54 -7.40 -15.69
CA PRO A 183 -7.60 -8.07 -14.94
C PRO A 183 -8.91 -8.26 -15.74
N ASP A 184 -9.25 -7.30 -16.61
CA ASP A 184 -10.46 -7.32 -17.46
C ASP A 184 -10.28 -8.09 -18.79
N GLY A 185 -9.11 -8.72 -19.01
CA GLY A 185 -8.80 -9.45 -20.24
C GLY A 185 -8.60 -8.59 -21.49
N SER A 186 -8.62 -7.25 -21.39
CA SER A 186 -8.54 -6.34 -22.56
C SER A 186 -7.15 -6.26 -23.21
N GLY A 187 -6.14 -6.97 -22.72
CA GLY A 187 -4.81 -7.00 -23.33
C GLY A 187 -3.71 -7.46 -22.38
N ASN A 188 -2.50 -7.62 -22.92
CA ASN A 188 -1.32 -8.14 -22.21
C ASN A 188 -0.28 -7.06 -21.86
N ASN A 189 -0.71 -5.83 -21.65
CA ASN A 189 0.16 -4.68 -21.36
C ASN A 189 -0.20 -4.00 -20.03
N SER A 190 -0.57 -4.81 -19.02
CA SER A 190 -1.01 -4.30 -17.73
C SER A 190 0.14 -3.66 -16.95
N PHE A 191 1.29 -4.33 -16.84
CA PHE A 191 2.40 -3.92 -15.99
C PHE A 191 3.45 -3.08 -16.74
N PRO A 192 3.88 -1.96 -16.17
CA PRO A 192 3.25 -1.18 -15.09
C PRO A 192 2.13 -0.27 -15.59
N SER A 193 1.36 0.35 -14.68
CA SER A 193 0.29 1.28 -15.03
C SER A 193 0.82 2.62 -15.55
N GLY A 194 0.60 2.90 -16.84
CA GLY A 194 1.01 4.16 -17.47
C GLY A 194 0.25 5.37 -16.95
N HIS A 195 -1.08 5.28 -16.75
CA HIS A 195 -1.89 6.35 -16.18
C HIS A 195 -1.41 6.75 -14.78
N THR A 196 -1.13 5.76 -13.95
CA THR A 196 -0.60 6.01 -12.61
C THR A 196 0.80 6.65 -12.67
N ALA A 197 1.68 6.16 -13.55
CA ALA A 197 3.01 6.74 -13.73
C ALA A 197 2.95 8.22 -14.18
N THR A 198 2.08 8.53 -15.15
CA THR A 198 1.85 9.91 -15.61
C THR A 198 1.31 10.80 -14.49
N ALA A 199 0.31 10.33 -13.75
CA ALA A 199 -0.30 11.09 -12.66
C ALA A 199 0.71 11.38 -11.53
N PHE A 200 1.52 10.40 -11.12
CA PHE A 200 2.54 10.59 -10.08
C PHE A 200 3.72 11.43 -10.58
N MET A 201 4.10 11.33 -11.84
CA MET A 201 5.07 12.24 -12.45
C MET A 201 4.56 13.69 -12.39
N ALA A 202 3.33 13.94 -12.85
CA ALA A 202 2.72 15.26 -12.83
C ALA A 202 2.57 15.83 -11.40
N ALA A 203 2.18 14.99 -10.44
CA ALA A 203 2.10 15.36 -9.02
C ALA A 203 3.47 15.70 -8.44
N THR A 204 4.52 14.96 -8.80
CA THR A 204 5.88 15.21 -8.32
C THR A 204 6.46 16.50 -8.92
N ILE A 205 6.14 16.81 -10.18
CA ILE A 205 6.49 18.10 -10.80
C ILE A 205 5.83 19.26 -10.05
N LEU A 206 4.52 19.16 -9.79
CA LEU A 206 3.78 20.16 -9.01
C LEU A 206 4.37 20.33 -7.59
N HIS A 207 4.71 19.21 -6.94
CA HIS A 207 5.36 19.19 -5.64
C HIS A 207 6.69 19.96 -5.67
N LYS A 208 7.56 19.70 -6.65
CA LYS A 208 8.86 20.37 -6.77
C LYS A 208 8.74 21.84 -7.10
N GLU A 209 7.88 22.22 -8.03
CA GLU A 209 7.76 23.61 -8.48
C GLU A 209 7.03 24.50 -7.46
N TYR A 210 5.98 24.01 -6.81
CA TYR A 210 5.10 24.82 -5.95
C TYR A 210 4.92 24.25 -4.53
N GLY A 211 4.97 22.94 -4.37
CA GLY A 211 4.78 22.31 -3.07
C GLY A 211 5.90 22.63 -2.09
N LEU A 212 7.14 22.55 -2.54
CA LEU A 212 8.32 22.85 -1.73
C LEU A 212 8.58 24.35 -1.59
N THR A 213 8.11 25.17 -2.52
CA THR A 213 8.44 26.61 -2.58
C THR A 213 7.34 27.52 -2.04
N HIS A 214 6.07 27.15 -2.19
CA HIS A 214 4.93 27.98 -1.80
C HIS A 214 4.11 27.38 -0.66
N SER A 215 3.41 26.28 -0.92
CA SER A 215 2.50 25.69 0.04
C SER A 215 2.45 24.18 -0.08
N PRO A 216 2.46 23.44 1.04
CA PRO A 216 2.29 22.00 1.06
C PRO A 216 0.97 21.51 0.44
N TRP A 217 -0.05 22.39 0.36
CA TRP A 217 -1.33 22.06 -0.22
C TRP A 217 -1.25 21.68 -1.71
N TYR A 218 -0.27 22.25 -2.45
CA TYR A 218 -0.01 21.83 -3.83
C TYR A 218 0.49 20.37 -3.89
N SER A 219 1.34 19.99 -2.96
CA SER A 219 1.81 18.59 -2.85
C SER A 219 0.67 17.65 -2.48
N ILE A 220 -0.11 18.01 -1.46
CA ILE A 220 -1.26 17.23 -1.01
C ILE A 220 -2.25 17.04 -2.15
N GLY A 221 -2.68 18.13 -2.80
CA GLY A 221 -3.64 18.09 -3.91
C GLY A 221 -3.11 17.26 -5.08
N GLY A 222 -1.85 17.45 -5.47
CA GLY A 222 -1.21 16.69 -6.54
C GLY A 222 -1.16 15.19 -6.27
N TYR A 223 -0.65 14.78 -5.11
CA TYR A 223 -0.55 13.36 -4.76
C TYR A 223 -1.90 12.72 -4.45
N MET A 224 -2.87 13.46 -3.90
CA MET A 224 -4.24 12.96 -3.77
C MET A 224 -4.86 12.67 -5.13
N THR A 225 -4.73 13.59 -6.09
CA THR A 225 -5.18 13.37 -7.47
C THR A 225 -4.52 12.14 -8.07
N ALA A 226 -3.20 12.01 -7.97
CA ALA A 226 -2.48 10.85 -8.49
C ALA A 226 -2.90 9.53 -7.82
N THR A 227 -3.13 9.54 -6.51
CA THR A 227 -3.64 8.37 -5.77
C THR A 227 -5.06 8.01 -6.23
N THR A 228 -5.93 9.01 -6.42
CA THR A 228 -7.29 8.80 -6.95
C THR A 228 -7.24 8.13 -8.33
N ILE A 229 -6.32 8.54 -9.20
CA ILE A 229 -6.11 7.88 -10.51
C ILE A 229 -5.69 6.42 -10.32
N GLY A 230 -4.68 6.15 -9.46
CA GLY A 230 -4.25 4.78 -9.18
C GLY A 230 -5.40 3.90 -8.68
N VAL A 231 -6.18 4.38 -7.71
CA VAL A 231 -7.36 3.68 -7.19
C VAL A 231 -8.41 3.49 -8.28
N SER A 232 -8.68 4.51 -9.11
CA SER A 232 -9.61 4.41 -10.24
C SER A 232 -9.22 3.29 -11.22
N ARG A 233 -7.92 3.14 -11.52
CA ARG A 233 -7.45 2.05 -12.40
C ARG A 233 -7.71 0.65 -11.82
N LEU A 234 -7.63 0.49 -10.48
CA LEU A 234 -8.02 -0.74 -9.80
C LEU A 234 -9.54 -0.96 -9.88
N MET A 235 -10.33 0.07 -9.55
CA MET A 235 -11.81 0.01 -9.57
C MET A 235 -12.36 -0.25 -10.97
N ASN A 236 -11.73 0.31 -12.00
CA ASN A 236 -12.06 0.10 -13.43
C ASN A 236 -11.60 -1.27 -13.95
N ASN A 237 -11.00 -2.12 -13.13
CA ASN A 237 -10.47 -3.44 -13.51
C ASN A 237 -9.41 -3.40 -14.64
N LYS A 238 -8.71 -2.27 -14.81
CA LYS A 238 -7.72 -2.06 -15.89
C LYS A 238 -6.31 -2.47 -15.50
N HIS A 239 -6.00 -2.44 -14.21
CA HIS A 239 -4.66 -2.71 -13.67
C HIS A 239 -4.73 -3.44 -12.33
N TRP A 240 -3.71 -4.26 -12.05
CA TRP A 240 -3.49 -4.89 -10.76
C TRP A 240 -2.88 -3.90 -9.77
N ILE A 241 -2.98 -4.20 -8.46
CA ILE A 241 -2.34 -3.38 -7.40
C ILE A 241 -0.83 -3.25 -7.61
N SER A 242 -0.17 -4.32 -8.06
CA SER A 242 1.24 -4.34 -8.44
C SER A 242 1.58 -3.28 -9.49
N ASP A 243 0.75 -3.20 -10.55
CA ASP A 243 0.97 -2.29 -11.67
C ASP A 243 0.86 -0.82 -11.24
N VAL A 244 -0.10 -0.55 -10.35
CA VAL A 244 -0.36 0.79 -9.80
C VAL A 244 0.79 1.23 -8.91
N LEU A 245 1.26 0.39 -8.00
CA LEU A 245 2.36 0.72 -7.09
C LEU A 245 3.68 0.93 -7.84
N VAL A 246 4.01 0.03 -8.79
CA VAL A 246 5.21 0.19 -9.61
C VAL A 246 5.09 1.43 -10.51
N GLY A 247 3.92 1.68 -11.10
CA GLY A 247 3.66 2.89 -11.89
C GLY A 247 3.88 4.17 -11.09
N ALA A 248 3.34 4.22 -9.87
CA ALA A 248 3.54 5.36 -8.96
C ALA A 248 5.03 5.59 -8.64
N GLY A 249 5.76 4.51 -8.30
CA GLY A 249 7.19 4.58 -8.02
C GLY A 249 8.00 5.04 -9.24
N ILE A 250 7.70 4.54 -10.44
CA ILE A 250 8.36 4.98 -11.69
C ILE A 250 8.08 6.46 -11.96
N GLY A 251 6.84 6.93 -11.80
CA GLY A 251 6.49 8.34 -12.00
C GLY A 251 7.30 9.27 -11.10
N ILE A 252 7.40 8.95 -9.81
CA ILE A 252 8.20 9.71 -8.84
C ILE A 252 9.69 9.65 -9.21
N LEU A 253 10.25 8.45 -9.40
CA LEU A 253 11.67 8.26 -9.67
C LEU A 253 12.12 8.97 -10.94
N SER A 254 11.33 8.87 -12.01
CA SER A 254 11.64 9.53 -13.28
C SER A 254 11.67 11.04 -13.14
N THR A 255 10.78 11.60 -12.32
CA THR A 255 10.77 13.05 -12.04
C THR A 255 11.99 13.45 -11.22
N GLU A 256 12.32 12.71 -10.18
CA GLU A 256 13.50 12.98 -9.35
C GLU A 256 14.78 12.96 -10.19
N LEU A 257 14.93 11.93 -11.05
CA LEU A 257 16.07 11.81 -11.97
C LEU A 257 16.07 12.93 -13.03
N GLY A 258 14.92 13.29 -13.58
CA GLY A 258 14.81 14.38 -14.57
C GLY A 258 15.24 15.73 -14.02
N TYR A 259 14.81 16.06 -12.79
CA TYR A 259 15.27 17.25 -12.10
C TYR A 259 16.76 17.17 -11.72
N TYR A 260 17.23 15.99 -11.34
CA TYR A 260 18.66 15.78 -11.06
C TYR A 260 19.53 16.04 -12.29
N LEU A 261 19.18 15.46 -13.45
CA LEU A 261 19.90 15.67 -14.70
C LEU A 261 19.90 17.15 -15.11
N THR A 262 18.75 17.81 -14.93
CA THR A 262 18.66 19.26 -15.20
C THR A 262 19.52 20.07 -14.25
N ASP A 263 19.59 19.71 -12.98
CA ASP A 263 20.45 20.36 -11.98
C ASP A 263 21.93 20.19 -12.32
N LEU A 264 22.36 19.07 -12.92
CA LEU A 264 23.73 18.88 -13.40
C LEU A 264 24.08 19.81 -14.57
N ILE A 265 23.12 20.03 -15.49
CA ILE A 265 23.32 20.88 -16.68
C ILE A 265 23.27 22.37 -16.33
N TYR A 266 22.23 22.76 -15.60
CA TYR A 266 21.95 24.17 -15.31
C TYR A 266 22.68 24.68 -14.07
N LYS A 267 23.11 23.80 -13.17
CA LYS A 267 23.60 24.14 -11.82
C LYS A 267 22.61 25.09 -11.14
N ASP A 268 23.02 26.31 -10.78
CA ASP A 268 22.15 27.31 -10.16
C ASP A 268 21.41 28.22 -11.15
N ARG A 269 21.74 28.12 -12.46
CA ARG A 269 21.10 28.96 -13.48
C ARG A 269 19.62 28.64 -13.59
N GLY A 270 18.78 29.68 -13.56
CA GLY A 270 17.33 29.55 -13.68
C GLY A 270 16.63 28.97 -12.45
N LEU A 271 17.32 28.83 -11.33
CA LEU A 271 16.70 28.56 -10.03
C LEU A 271 16.19 29.90 -9.47
N ARG A 272 14.85 30.02 -9.38
CA ARG A 272 14.21 31.27 -8.92
C ARG A 272 13.90 31.24 -7.43
N ARG A 273 13.52 30.06 -6.91
CA ARG A 273 13.26 29.86 -5.49
C ARG A 273 13.89 28.56 -5.05
N PRO A 274 14.81 28.59 -4.08
CA PRO A 274 15.32 27.36 -3.48
C PRO A 274 14.19 26.64 -2.73
N ASP A 275 14.36 25.35 -2.57
CA ASP A 275 13.48 24.56 -1.74
C ASP A 275 13.45 25.16 -0.33
N ARG A 276 12.26 25.18 0.28
CA ARG A 276 12.13 25.61 1.68
C ARG A 276 13.07 24.77 2.54
N ASP A 277 13.92 25.44 3.28
CA ASP A 277 14.77 24.77 4.26
C ASP A 277 13.89 24.17 5.37
N ASP A 278 13.89 22.84 5.42
CA ASP A 278 13.17 22.08 6.45
C ASP A 278 14.01 21.89 7.72
N SER A 279 15.23 22.46 7.79
CA SER A 279 16.11 22.36 8.96
C SER A 279 15.46 22.95 10.23
N HIS A 280 14.59 23.95 10.06
CA HIS A 280 13.80 24.58 11.14
C HIS A 280 12.44 23.93 11.37
N PHE A 281 12.07 22.88 10.63
CA PHE A 281 10.81 22.20 10.85
C PHE A 281 10.88 21.40 12.15
N ASN A 282 10.03 21.77 13.09
CA ASN A 282 9.98 21.08 14.37
C ASN A 282 9.23 19.75 14.24
N TYR A 283 9.96 18.66 14.12
CA TYR A 283 9.43 17.28 14.06
C TYR A 283 8.88 16.79 15.41
N ASP A 284 9.07 17.53 16.50
CA ASP A 284 8.45 17.26 17.81
C ASP A 284 6.96 17.59 17.87
N ARG A 285 6.37 18.01 16.76
CA ARG A 285 4.96 18.38 16.67
C ARG A 285 4.05 17.14 16.67
N LYS A 286 2.81 17.40 17.09
CA LYS A 286 1.71 16.43 17.00
C LYS A 286 1.52 16.01 15.55
N ALA A 287 1.77 14.75 15.23
CA ALA A 287 1.61 14.20 13.88
C ALA A 287 0.24 13.54 13.72
N SER A 288 -0.82 14.34 13.68
CA SER A 288 -2.15 13.85 13.31
C SER A 288 -2.13 13.41 11.85
N PHE A 289 -2.78 12.31 11.53
CA PHE A 289 -2.76 11.77 10.19
C PHE A 289 -4.13 11.28 9.73
N PHE A 290 -4.30 11.24 8.42
CA PHE A 290 -5.40 10.56 7.73
C PHE A 290 -4.83 9.91 6.47
N GLY A 291 -5.19 8.65 6.21
CA GLY A 291 -4.62 7.94 5.07
C GLY A 291 -5.45 6.75 4.60
N LEU A 292 -5.08 6.27 3.42
CA LEU A 292 -5.59 5.02 2.87
C LEU A 292 -4.94 3.85 3.62
N TYR A 293 -5.75 2.88 3.97
CA TYR A 293 -5.35 1.64 4.62
C TYR A 293 -5.49 0.50 3.60
N MET A 294 -4.39 -0.16 3.27
CA MET A 294 -4.39 -1.28 2.34
C MET A 294 -3.42 -2.36 2.81
N GLY A 295 -3.85 -3.62 2.70
CA GLY A 295 -3.01 -4.72 3.15
C GLY A 295 -3.50 -6.08 2.71
N VAL A 296 -2.72 -7.06 3.09
CA VAL A 296 -3.05 -8.48 2.99
C VAL A 296 -3.55 -8.94 4.35
N ASN A 297 -4.70 -9.58 4.36
CA ASN A 297 -5.37 -10.07 5.57
C ASN A 297 -5.42 -11.60 5.54
N TRP A 298 -5.09 -12.23 6.65
CA TRP A 298 -5.26 -13.66 6.83
C TRP A 298 -6.00 -13.96 8.14
N ALA A 299 -7.00 -14.82 8.02
CA ALA A 299 -7.70 -15.37 9.17
C ALA A 299 -6.76 -16.34 9.91
N GLY A 300 -6.73 -16.24 11.23
CA GLY A 300 -6.05 -17.22 12.07
C GLY A 300 -6.80 -18.56 12.07
N LYS A 301 -6.29 -19.53 12.84
CA LYS A 301 -6.93 -20.84 13.01
C LYS A 301 -8.31 -20.78 13.73
N SER A 302 -8.83 -19.60 13.97
CA SER A 302 -9.93 -19.32 14.88
C SER A 302 -11.32 -19.55 14.32
N MET A 303 -11.48 -19.79 13.02
CA MET A 303 -12.79 -20.19 12.49
C MET A 303 -12.94 -21.71 12.53
N ALA A 304 -13.03 -22.25 13.75
CA ALA A 304 -13.08 -23.69 13.97
C ALA A 304 -14.27 -24.35 13.25
N TYR A 305 -15.40 -23.68 13.18
CA TYR A 305 -16.58 -24.20 12.46
C TYR A 305 -16.29 -24.39 10.97
N PHE A 306 -15.70 -23.40 10.30
CA PHE A 306 -15.38 -23.55 8.89
C PHE A 306 -14.41 -24.69 8.65
N ASN A 307 -13.43 -24.88 9.55
CA ASN A 307 -12.51 -26.00 9.46
C ASN A 307 -13.22 -27.36 9.65
N HIS A 308 -14.18 -27.46 10.57
CA HIS A 308 -15.01 -28.68 10.76
C HIS A 308 -15.91 -28.95 9.57
N ALA A 309 -16.45 -27.89 8.96
CA ALA A 309 -17.25 -28.00 7.75
C ALA A 309 -16.40 -28.21 6.47
N GLY A 310 -15.09 -28.42 6.60
CA GLY A 310 -14.19 -28.58 5.45
C GLY A 310 -13.96 -27.31 4.63
N ILE A 311 -14.33 -26.15 5.15
CA ILE A 311 -14.16 -24.85 4.47
C ILE A 311 -12.89 -24.18 4.99
N LYS A 312 -11.93 -23.98 4.10
CA LYS A 312 -10.69 -23.24 4.41
C LYS A 312 -10.84 -21.79 3.97
N VAL A 313 -10.60 -20.86 4.89
CA VAL A 313 -10.50 -19.44 4.59
C VAL A 313 -9.04 -19.11 4.26
N SER A 314 -8.82 -18.62 3.06
CA SER A 314 -7.48 -18.28 2.56
C SER A 314 -7.13 -16.81 2.86
N THR A 315 -5.86 -16.49 2.62
CA THR A 315 -5.39 -15.10 2.65
C THR A 315 -6.18 -14.24 1.70
N GLY A 316 -6.60 -13.06 2.15
CA GLY A 316 -7.37 -12.11 1.37
C GLY A 316 -6.78 -10.71 1.36
N ALA A 317 -7.48 -9.78 0.76
CA ALA A 317 -7.12 -8.37 0.76
C ALA A 317 -8.05 -7.55 1.67
N ILE A 318 -7.50 -6.49 2.24
CA ILE A 318 -8.21 -5.50 3.03
C ILE A 318 -7.89 -4.10 2.51
N SER A 319 -8.91 -3.25 2.48
CA SER A 319 -8.76 -1.85 2.11
C SER A 319 -9.68 -0.97 2.95
N GLY A 320 -9.31 0.28 3.14
CA GLY A 320 -10.11 1.23 3.90
C GLY A 320 -9.41 2.55 4.14
N ILE A 321 -9.84 3.22 5.19
CA ILE A 321 -9.29 4.49 5.65
C ILE A 321 -8.96 4.40 7.14
N GLU A 322 -7.93 5.11 7.54
CA GLU A 322 -7.49 5.19 8.93
C GLU A 322 -7.00 6.61 9.23
N GLY A 323 -7.31 7.12 10.41
CA GLY A 323 -6.83 8.42 10.84
C GLY A 323 -6.80 8.56 12.34
N ALA A 324 -5.92 9.45 12.82
CA ALA A 324 -5.82 9.78 14.22
C ALA A 324 -5.48 11.25 14.43
N TRP A 325 -6.14 11.85 15.41
CA TRP A 325 -5.86 13.18 15.90
C TRP A 325 -5.04 13.09 17.19
N PHE A 326 -3.81 13.58 17.17
CA PHE A 326 -2.92 13.53 18.32
C PHE A 326 -3.14 14.74 19.25
N ILE A 327 -3.45 14.45 20.52
CA ILE A 327 -3.63 15.45 21.58
C ILE A 327 -2.26 16.04 21.98
N ASN A 328 -1.27 15.16 22.07
CA ASN A 328 0.14 15.49 22.27
C ASN A 328 0.99 14.69 21.29
N ARG A 329 2.32 14.73 21.39
CA ARG A 329 3.21 14.00 20.48
C ARG A 329 3.17 12.48 20.64
N TYR A 330 2.58 11.98 21.72
CA TYR A 330 2.59 10.54 22.07
C TYR A 330 1.23 9.88 21.97
N ILE A 331 0.15 10.61 22.30
CA ILE A 331 -1.19 10.06 22.46
C ILE A 331 -2.17 10.80 21.56
N GLY A 332 -2.96 10.04 20.83
CA GLY A 332 -4.04 10.51 19.97
C GLY A 332 -5.29 9.66 20.10
N ILE A 333 -6.37 10.15 19.51
CA ILE A 333 -7.65 9.46 19.36
C ILE A 333 -7.92 9.35 17.87
N GLY A 334 -8.42 8.21 17.42
CA GLY A 334 -8.67 8.00 16.01
C GLY A 334 -9.52 6.78 15.73
N GLY A 335 -9.56 6.41 14.46
CA GLY A 335 -10.32 5.24 14.04
C GLY A 335 -9.92 4.71 12.68
N ARG A 336 -10.50 3.57 12.36
CA ARG A 336 -10.29 2.82 11.13
C ARG A 336 -11.64 2.29 10.63
N ALA A 337 -11.89 2.45 9.33
CA ALA A 337 -12.99 1.81 8.63
C ALA A 337 -12.44 1.00 7.47
N THR A 338 -12.66 -0.32 7.47
CA THR A 338 -12.07 -1.24 6.51
C THR A 338 -13.07 -2.25 5.98
N ILE A 339 -12.82 -2.72 4.77
CA ILE A 339 -13.50 -3.84 4.13
C ILE A 339 -12.46 -4.88 3.71
N ALA A 340 -12.77 -6.14 3.92
CA ALA A 340 -11.91 -7.25 3.53
C ALA A 340 -12.70 -8.31 2.76
N SER A 341 -12.00 -8.99 1.86
CA SER A 341 -12.52 -10.16 1.14
C SER A 341 -11.48 -11.27 1.24
N MET A 342 -11.86 -12.38 1.84
CA MET A 342 -11.02 -13.55 2.01
C MET A 342 -11.61 -14.70 1.20
N PRO A 343 -10.89 -15.24 0.21
CA PRO A 343 -11.32 -16.39 -0.55
C PRO A 343 -11.54 -17.59 0.35
N MET A 344 -12.58 -18.35 0.04
CA MET A 344 -12.87 -19.63 0.71
C MET A 344 -12.73 -20.78 -0.28
N ALA A 345 -12.26 -21.90 0.21
CA ALA A 345 -12.16 -23.15 -0.54
C ALA A 345 -12.76 -24.29 0.28
N VAL A 346 -13.45 -25.19 -0.37
CA VAL A 346 -13.93 -26.42 0.26
C VAL A 346 -12.85 -27.48 0.11
N SER A 347 -12.42 -28.08 1.24
CA SER A 347 -11.49 -29.18 1.28
C SER A 347 -12.25 -30.45 1.62
N LEU A 348 -12.32 -31.41 0.75
CA LEU A 348 -13.00 -32.67 0.97
C LEU A 348 -11.96 -33.69 1.49
N GLN A 349 -12.21 -34.27 2.63
CA GLN A 349 -11.37 -35.35 3.16
C GLN A 349 -11.75 -36.70 2.51
N ASP A 350 -10.73 -37.43 2.08
CA ASP A 350 -10.83 -38.67 1.28
C ASP A 350 -11.45 -39.91 1.97
N ASN A 351 -11.99 -39.80 3.17
CA ASN A 351 -12.19 -40.96 4.03
C ASN A 351 -13.64 -41.47 4.21
N GLN A 352 -14.62 -41.03 3.41
CA GLN A 352 -15.96 -41.64 3.46
C GLN A 352 -16.52 -41.86 2.04
N MET A 353 -16.00 -42.85 1.37
CA MET A 353 -16.52 -43.40 0.14
C MET A 353 -17.47 -44.56 0.44
N VAL A 354 -18.72 -44.35 0.69
CA VAL A 354 -19.70 -45.44 0.58
C VAL A 354 -20.95 -45.07 -0.26
N ASP A 355 -21.33 -43.79 -0.32
CA ASP A 355 -22.52 -43.40 -1.14
C ASP A 355 -22.26 -42.16 -2.00
N GLY A 356 -21.02 -41.74 -2.18
CA GLY A 356 -20.66 -40.47 -2.84
C GLY A 356 -20.49 -40.52 -4.35
N GLU A 357 -20.40 -41.70 -5.00
CA GLU A 357 -20.10 -41.80 -6.41
C GLU A 357 -21.21 -41.21 -7.29
N ALA A 358 -22.49 -41.39 -6.92
CA ALA A 358 -23.62 -40.88 -7.68
C ALA A 358 -23.76 -39.33 -7.62
N LEU A 359 -23.38 -38.70 -6.50
CA LEU A 359 -23.38 -37.23 -6.38
C LEU A 359 -22.15 -36.60 -7.03
N MET A 360 -21.00 -37.24 -6.87
CA MET A 360 -19.75 -36.77 -7.49
C MET A 360 -19.80 -36.81 -9.00
N SER A 361 -20.54 -37.77 -9.58
CA SER A 361 -20.77 -37.85 -11.03
C SER A 361 -21.66 -36.73 -11.58
N ARG A 362 -22.51 -36.15 -10.74
CA ARG A 362 -23.43 -35.05 -11.11
C ARG A 362 -22.89 -33.67 -10.77
N LEU A 363 -21.98 -33.59 -9.80
CA LEU A 363 -21.41 -32.33 -9.35
C LEU A 363 -20.40 -31.84 -10.38
N GLU A 364 -20.70 -30.76 -11.07
CA GLU A 364 -19.78 -30.15 -12.00
C GLU A 364 -18.79 -29.24 -11.25
N ARG A 365 -19.30 -28.38 -10.37
CA ARG A 365 -18.48 -27.48 -9.53
C ARG A 365 -19.21 -27.02 -8.28
N ILE A 366 -18.46 -26.63 -7.26
CA ILE A 366 -18.95 -25.93 -6.09
C ILE A 366 -18.63 -24.43 -6.24
N GLU A 367 -19.64 -23.61 -6.17
CA GLU A 367 -19.49 -22.16 -6.14
C GLU A 367 -19.53 -21.67 -4.69
N ILE A 368 -18.42 -21.10 -4.24
CA ILE A 368 -18.32 -20.50 -2.92
C ILE A 368 -17.89 -19.05 -3.07
N SER A 369 -18.65 -18.14 -2.43
CA SER A 369 -18.29 -16.73 -2.44
C SER A 369 -17.25 -16.41 -1.36
N SER A 370 -16.40 -15.41 -1.61
CA SER A 370 -15.43 -14.97 -0.62
C SER A 370 -16.09 -14.49 0.67
N LEU A 371 -15.46 -14.73 1.81
CA LEU A 371 -15.88 -14.21 3.09
C LEU A 371 -15.67 -12.69 3.13
N LYS A 372 -16.77 -11.95 3.22
CA LYS A 372 -16.76 -10.47 3.24
C LYS A 372 -16.85 -9.98 4.67
N VAL A 373 -15.87 -9.19 5.06
CA VAL A 373 -15.77 -8.61 6.40
C VAL A 373 -15.73 -7.09 6.30
N SER A 374 -16.41 -6.40 7.20
CA SER A 374 -16.28 -4.96 7.38
C SER A 374 -16.06 -4.62 8.84
N GLU A 375 -15.16 -3.67 9.10
CA GLU A 375 -14.79 -3.21 10.44
C GLU A 375 -14.90 -1.70 10.51
N VAL A 376 -15.48 -1.19 11.60
CA VAL A 376 -15.42 0.22 11.98
C VAL A 376 -15.01 0.28 13.43
N MET A 377 -13.81 0.74 13.68
CA MET A 377 -13.20 0.76 15.01
C MET A 377 -12.67 2.14 15.35
N ALA A 378 -12.74 2.52 16.63
CA ALA A 378 -12.18 3.75 17.14
C ALA A 378 -11.45 3.48 18.46
N GLY A 379 -10.52 4.37 18.84
CA GLY A 379 -9.80 4.23 20.10
C GLY A 379 -8.53 5.06 20.19
N ALA A 380 -7.62 4.61 21.03
CA ALA A 380 -6.38 5.29 21.33
C ALA A 380 -5.27 4.90 20.35
N TYR A 381 -4.50 5.90 19.95
CA TYR A 381 -3.29 5.79 19.13
C TYR A 381 -2.10 6.29 19.93
N PHE A 382 -1.00 5.56 19.81
CA PHE A 382 0.25 5.92 20.46
C PHE A 382 1.33 6.10 19.39
N SER A 383 2.20 7.09 19.58
CA SER A 383 3.31 7.36 18.67
C SER A 383 4.55 7.74 19.46
N TYR A 384 5.68 7.20 19.07
CA TYR A 384 6.98 7.55 19.62
C TYR A 384 7.93 7.96 18.50
N PRO A 385 8.43 9.20 18.47
CA PRO A 385 9.37 9.65 17.46
C PRO A 385 10.75 9.01 17.72
N LEU A 386 11.25 8.27 16.73
CA LEU A 386 12.59 7.69 16.75
C LEU A 386 13.65 8.66 16.25
N SER A 387 13.29 9.46 15.25
CA SER A 387 14.13 10.50 14.66
C SER A 387 13.26 11.60 14.05
N LYS A 388 13.85 12.59 13.39
CA LYS A 388 13.13 13.68 12.71
C LYS A 388 12.12 13.19 11.68
N HIS A 389 12.38 12.03 11.05
CA HIS A 389 11.55 11.49 9.97
C HIS A 389 10.85 10.18 10.32
N TRP A 390 11.25 9.50 11.38
CA TRP A 390 10.75 8.18 11.73
C TRP A 390 10.00 8.18 13.04
N SER A 391 8.84 7.55 13.06
CA SER A 391 8.11 7.26 14.29
C SER A 391 7.59 5.82 14.31
N VAL A 392 7.53 5.26 15.50
CA VAL A 392 6.87 3.97 15.78
C VAL A 392 5.55 4.29 16.46
N GLY A 393 4.51 3.57 16.08
CA GLY A 393 3.19 3.73 16.67
C GLY A 393 2.57 2.40 17.05
N SER A 394 1.66 2.47 18.00
CA SER A 394 0.72 1.39 18.32
C SER A 394 -0.68 1.93 18.48
N LYS A 395 -1.67 1.04 18.60
CA LYS A 395 -3.07 1.43 18.76
C LYS A 395 -3.84 0.40 19.55
N LEU A 396 -4.89 0.87 20.22
CA LEU A 396 -5.90 0.04 20.88
C LEU A 396 -7.26 0.54 20.43
N LEU A 397 -7.97 -0.27 19.68
CA LEU A 397 -9.23 0.06 19.04
C LEU A 397 -10.32 -0.88 19.52
N CYS A 398 -11.55 -0.40 19.51
CA CYS A 398 -12.75 -1.20 19.68
C CYS A 398 -13.86 -0.68 18.78
N GLY A 399 -14.79 -1.55 18.41
CA GLY A 399 -15.87 -1.15 17.51
C GLY A 399 -16.61 -2.32 16.91
N THR A 400 -17.28 -2.07 15.81
CA THR A 400 -18.11 -3.06 15.13
C THR A 400 -17.28 -3.90 14.16
N TYR A 401 -17.56 -5.20 14.19
CA TYR A 401 -17.04 -6.20 13.27
C TYR A 401 -18.22 -6.93 12.64
N SER A 402 -18.35 -6.87 11.33
CA SER A 402 -19.48 -7.43 10.60
C SER A 402 -19.02 -8.40 9.53
N ILE A 403 -19.55 -9.61 9.58
CA ILE A 403 -19.44 -10.62 8.51
C ILE A 403 -20.72 -10.57 7.71
N ARG A 404 -20.60 -10.46 6.38
CA ARG A 404 -21.75 -10.48 5.48
C ARG A 404 -22.22 -11.91 5.21
N LYS A 405 -23.51 -12.04 4.94
CA LYS A 405 -24.13 -13.28 4.48
C LYS A 405 -23.34 -13.92 3.34
N ASN A 406 -23.14 -15.23 3.44
CA ASN A 406 -22.42 -16.01 2.45
C ASN A 406 -23.23 -17.26 2.04
N ARG A 407 -22.99 -17.75 0.82
CA ARG A 407 -23.65 -18.94 0.27
C ARG A 407 -22.65 -19.85 -0.39
N VAL A 408 -22.84 -21.14 -0.21
CA VAL A 408 -22.15 -22.22 -0.91
C VAL A 408 -23.20 -22.91 -1.78
N ASN A 409 -22.98 -22.96 -3.07
CA ASN A 409 -23.89 -23.59 -4.04
C ASN A 409 -23.17 -24.72 -4.77
N ALA A 410 -23.91 -25.80 -5.06
CA ALA A 410 -23.50 -26.81 -6.03
C ALA A 410 -24.08 -26.47 -7.41
N VAL A 411 -23.28 -26.60 -8.44
CA VAL A 411 -23.73 -26.57 -9.84
C VAL A 411 -23.76 -28.00 -10.35
N LEU A 412 -24.93 -28.42 -10.79
CA LEU A 412 -25.20 -29.78 -11.24
C LEU A 412 -25.30 -29.82 -12.77
N ASN A 413 -24.77 -30.90 -13.37
CA ASN A 413 -24.81 -31.11 -14.82
C ASN A 413 -26.22 -31.57 -15.28
N PRO A 414 -26.83 -30.94 -16.30
CA PRO A 414 -28.15 -31.29 -16.79
C PRO A 414 -28.26 -32.69 -17.36
N ALA A 415 -27.21 -33.26 -17.92
CA ALA A 415 -27.20 -34.56 -18.58
C ALA A 415 -27.45 -35.76 -17.64
N GLN A 416 -27.51 -35.55 -16.33
CA GLN A 416 -27.64 -36.62 -15.32
C GLN A 416 -28.86 -36.46 -14.42
N GLN A 417 -29.89 -35.75 -14.86
CA GLN A 417 -31.09 -35.42 -14.06
C GLN A 417 -32.09 -36.57 -13.91
N GLU A 418 -31.87 -37.73 -14.56
CA GLU A 418 -32.86 -38.81 -14.66
C GLU A 418 -32.82 -39.92 -13.61
N SER A 419 -31.92 -39.89 -12.62
CA SER A 419 -31.92 -40.91 -11.57
C SER A 419 -32.14 -40.30 -10.18
N THR A 420 -33.34 -40.45 -9.69
CA THR A 420 -33.78 -40.13 -8.33
C THR A 420 -33.21 -41.11 -7.32
N LEU A 421 -32.21 -40.71 -6.55
CA LEU A 421 -31.85 -41.35 -5.27
C LEU A 421 -31.54 -40.28 -4.22
N PRO A 422 -32.07 -40.37 -3.01
CA PRO A 422 -31.81 -39.44 -1.93
C PRO A 422 -30.42 -39.74 -1.33
N VAL A 423 -29.51 -38.78 -1.38
CA VAL A 423 -28.23 -38.90 -0.74
C VAL A 423 -28.02 -37.74 0.25
N ASN A 424 -28.03 -38.08 1.52
CA ASN A 424 -27.66 -37.17 2.62
C ASN A 424 -26.15 -37.08 2.71
N LEU A 425 -25.56 -36.00 2.25
CA LEU A 425 -24.10 -35.75 2.43
C LEU A 425 -23.89 -34.43 3.17
N PRO A 426 -23.23 -34.44 4.32
CA PRO A 426 -22.81 -33.23 4.97
C PRO A 426 -21.74 -32.53 4.09
N VAL A 427 -21.75 -31.20 4.09
CA VAL A 427 -20.83 -30.34 3.32
C VAL A 427 -19.35 -30.72 3.52
N ALA A 428 -19.03 -31.36 4.64
CA ALA A 428 -17.68 -31.84 4.97
C ALA A 428 -17.13 -32.95 4.06
N GLN A 429 -17.96 -33.58 3.22
CA GLN A 429 -17.55 -34.77 2.46
C GLN A 429 -17.17 -34.49 0.98
N LEU A 430 -17.24 -33.28 0.53
CA LEU A 430 -17.02 -32.91 -0.86
C LEU A 430 -15.62 -32.29 -1.12
N SER A 431 -14.45 -33.01 -1.32
CA SER A 431 -13.11 -32.48 -1.67
C SER A 431 -12.52 -32.96 -2.99
N ARG A 432 -12.61 -32.19 -4.02
CA ARG A 432 -11.59 -32.12 -5.09
C ARG A 432 -11.38 -30.66 -5.40
N GLY A 433 -10.09 -30.24 -5.40
CA GLY A 433 -9.61 -28.88 -5.54
C GLY A 433 -10.48 -27.97 -6.38
N VAL A 434 -11.27 -27.15 -5.72
CA VAL A 434 -12.01 -26.10 -6.38
C VAL A 434 -11.12 -24.90 -6.50
N THR A 435 -10.72 -24.60 -7.71
CA THR A 435 -10.08 -23.32 -8.03
C THR A 435 -11.08 -22.20 -7.76
N GLU A 436 -10.56 -21.17 -7.10
CA GLU A 436 -11.21 -19.93 -6.73
C GLU A 436 -12.14 -19.38 -7.83
N SER A 437 -13.30 -18.95 -7.41
CA SER A 437 -14.34 -18.33 -8.23
C SER A 437 -13.86 -17.17 -9.09
N GLN A 438 -13.35 -17.43 -10.25
CA GLN A 438 -12.95 -16.39 -11.21
C GLN A 438 -14.08 -15.93 -12.14
N GLN A 439 -15.30 -16.46 -12.06
CA GLN A 439 -16.40 -16.04 -12.94
C GLN A 439 -17.75 -16.17 -12.28
N LEU A 440 -18.09 -15.25 -11.39
CA LEU A 440 -19.44 -15.09 -10.85
C LEU A 440 -20.34 -14.21 -11.73
N ALA A 441 -19.93 -13.84 -12.93
CA ALA A 441 -20.67 -12.85 -13.71
C ALA A 441 -21.48 -13.42 -14.87
N ASP A 442 -21.16 -14.59 -15.44
CA ASP A 442 -21.84 -15.03 -16.64
C ASP A 442 -22.13 -16.54 -16.67
N GLY A 443 -23.44 -16.82 -16.60
CA GLY A 443 -24.01 -17.87 -17.38
C GLY A 443 -23.84 -19.29 -16.86
N LEU A 444 -24.85 -19.78 -16.17
CA LEU A 444 -25.18 -21.19 -16.21
C LEU A 444 -25.31 -21.59 -17.68
N GLU A 445 -24.62 -22.64 -18.12
CA GLU A 445 -24.90 -23.24 -19.43
C GLU A 445 -26.32 -23.74 -19.46
N LYS A 446 -26.91 -23.83 -20.68
CA LYS A 446 -28.29 -24.19 -20.86
C LYS A 446 -28.59 -25.54 -20.20
N GLY A 447 -29.38 -25.54 -19.11
CA GLY A 447 -29.77 -26.74 -18.37
C GLY A 447 -29.06 -26.98 -17.03
N GLN A 448 -28.01 -26.23 -16.69
CA GLN A 448 -27.39 -26.32 -15.37
C GLN A 448 -28.31 -25.80 -14.26
N THR A 449 -28.36 -26.47 -13.12
CA THR A 449 -29.13 -26.05 -11.95
C THR A 449 -28.19 -25.72 -10.79
N ARG A 450 -28.50 -24.61 -10.07
CA ARG A 450 -27.84 -24.25 -8.82
C ARG A 450 -28.65 -24.73 -7.64
N GLN A 451 -28.03 -25.52 -6.79
CA GLN A 451 -28.61 -25.92 -5.50
C GLN A 451 -27.82 -25.32 -4.36
N PRO A 452 -28.45 -24.64 -3.38
CA PRO A 452 -27.79 -24.19 -2.19
C PRO A 452 -27.39 -25.39 -1.34
N LEU A 453 -26.09 -25.47 -0.96
CA LEU A 453 -25.61 -26.47 0.00
C LEU A 453 -25.57 -25.91 1.41
N MET A 454 -25.13 -24.65 1.54
CA MET A 454 -25.03 -23.99 2.83
C MET A 454 -25.27 -22.49 2.68
N GLU A 455 -25.96 -21.94 3.66
CA GLU A 455 -26.15 -20.50 3.80
C GLU A 455 -25.69 -20.04 5.19
N ILE A 456 -24.76 -19.09 5.22
CA ILE A 456 -24.24 -18.48 6.45
C ILE A 456 -24.87 -17.11 6.59
N SER A 457 -25.56 -16.86 7.70
CA SER A 457 -26.16 -15.56 7.97
C SER A 457 -25.10 -14.47 8.20
N SER A 458 -25.49 -13.22 8.04
CA SER A 458 -24.67 -12.10 8.51
C SER A 458 -24.51 -12.15 10.03
N SER A 459 -23.35 -11.71 10.49
CA SER A 459 -23.04 -11.56 11.92
C SER A 459 -22.50 -10.17 12.17
N GLU A 460 -23.03 -9.52 13.20
CA GLU A 460 -22.48 -8.27 13.72
C GLU A 460 -22.08 -8.47 15.16
N SER A 461 -20.92 -8.01 15.52
CA SER A 461 -20.35 -8.19 16.84
C SER A 461 -19.44 -7.02 17.21
N PHE A 462 -19.12 -6.93 18.49
CA PHE A 462 -18.17 -5.96 18.99
C PHE A 462 -16.77 -6.59 19.00
N GLY A 463 -15.82 -5.90 18.36
CA GLY A 463 -14.45 -6.38 18.22
C GLY A 463 -13.43 -5.42 18.81
N PHE A 464 -12.22 -5.94 18.95
CA PHE A 464 -11.05 -5.22 19.42
C PHE A 464 -9.95 -5.29 18.37
N GLY A 465 -9.16 -4.23 18.26
CA GLY A 465 -8.04 -4.16 17.36
C GLY A 465 -6.80 -3.59 18.03
N THR A 466 -5.65 -4.15 17.71
CA THR A 466 -4.35 -3.61 18.12
C THR A 466 -3.36 -3.71 16.97
N GLY A 467 -2.23 -3.04 17.07
CA GLY A 467 -1.21 -3.16 16.04
C GLY A 467 0.00 -2.28 16.29
N LEU A 468 1.01 -2.53 15.47
CA LEU A 468 2.25 -1.78 15.43
C LEU A 468 2.40 -1.11 14.06
N SER A 469 3.00 0.05 14.03
CA SER A 469 3.25 0.76 12.79
C SER A 469 4.57 1.51 12.82
N PHE A 470 5.19 1.61 11.64
CA PHE A 470 6.34 2.46 11.36
C PHE A 470 5.90 3.53 10.38
N MET A 471 6.03 4.78 10.74
CA MET A 471 5.70 5.90 9.88
C MET A 471 6.97 6.63 9.48
N TYR A 472 7.10 6.88 8.19
CA TYR A 472 8.13 7.74 7.63
C TYR A 472 7.50 9.03 7.11
N LEU A 473 8.03 10.17 7.54
CA LEU A 473 7.58 11.50 7.15
C LEU A 473 8.24 11.92 5.83
N VAL A 474 7.41 12.08 4.81
CA VAL A 474 7.78 12.55 3.47
C VAL A 474 7.57 14.07 3.42
N GLY A 475 8.56 14.85 3.84
CA GLY A 475 8.38 16.31 3.97
C GLY A 475 7.40 16.69 5.09
N ARG A 476 6.68 17.82 4.89
CA ARG A 476 5.88 18.43 5.97
C ARG A 476 4.52 17.77 6.19
N ASN A 477 3.89 17.26 5.14
CA ASN A 477 2.46 16.92 5.19
C ASN A 477 2.13 15.55 4.59
N LEU A 478 3.13 14.78 4.20
CA LEU A 478 2.94 13.42 3.69
C LEU A 478 3.74 12.44 4.52
N GLY A 479 3.18 11.26 4.72
CA GLY A 479 3.82 10.14 5.38
C GLY A 479 3.50 8.82 4.68
N VAL A 480 4.44 7.90 4.75
CA VAL A 480 4.23 6.50 4.39
C VAL A 480 4.31 5.69 5.67
N ARG A 481 3.32 4.84 5.89
CA ARG A 481 3.24 4.00 7.08
C ARG A 481 3.15 2.52 6.68
N LEU A 482 4.00 1.71 7.29
CA LEU A 482 3.88 0.25 7.29
C LEU A 482 3.26 -0.16 8.61
N PHE A 483 2.38 -1.15 8.60
CA PHE A 483 1.70 -1.60 9.81
C PHE A 483 1.47 -3.10 9.82
N TYR A 484 1.43 -3.65 11.03
CA TYR A 484 0.95 -4.99 11.32
C TYR A 484 -0.12 -4.88 12.38
N ASP A 485 -1.34 -5.24 12.01
CA ASP A 485 -2.53 -5.12 12.83
C ASP A 485 -3.14 -6.49 13.13
N ILE A 486 -3.77 -6.59 14.28
CA ILE A 486 -4.51 -7.77 14.71
C ILE A 486 -5.90 -7.33 15.15
N SER A 487 -6.92 -8.00 14.67
CA SER A 487 -8.32 -7.80 15.05
C SER A 487 -8.88 -9.05 15.69
N PHE A 488 -9.65 -8.87 16.77
CA PHE A 488 -10.30 -9.93 17.54
C PHE A 488 -11.79 -9.63 17.62
N SER A 489 -12.62 -10.64 17.36
CA SER A 489 -14.06 -10.47 17.47
C SER A 489 -14.76 -11.78 17.77
N PRO A 490 -15.64 -11.86 18.80
CA PRO A 490 -16.57 -12.95 18.91
C PRO A 490 -17.58 -12.85 17.77
N VAL A 491 -17.85 -13.94 17.08
CA VAL A 491 -18.79 -13.99 15.98
C VAL A 491 -19.92 -14.97 16.28
N HIS A 492 -21.15 -14.58 15.97
CA HIS A 492 -22.33 -15.38 16.14
C HIS A 492 -23.07 -15.42 14.82
N PHE A 493 -23.18 -16.58 14.20
CA PHE A 493 -23.91 -16.73 12.95
C PHE A 493 -24.74 -18.01 12.93
N LYS A 494 -25.77 -18.02 12.08
CA LYS A 494 -26.60 -19.19 11.80
C LYS A 494 -26.14 -19.78 10.49
N ALA A 495 -25.80 -21.07 10.50
CA ALA A 495 -25.56 -21.83 9.29
C ALA A 495 -26.82 -22.66 8.99
N LYS A 496 -27.30 -22.54 7.77
CA LYS A 496 -28.36 -23.40 7.23
C LYS A 496 -27.70 -24.35 6.24
N GLU A 497 -27.78 -25.62 6.53
CA GLU A 497 -27.32 -26.70 5.66
C GLU A 497 -28.54 -27.30 4.97
N TYR A 498 -28.49 -27.40 3.64
CA TYR A 498 -29.57 -27.93 2.81
C TYR A 498 -29.19 -29.35 2.41
N ASN A 499 -29.99 -30.31 2.91
CA ASN A 499 -29.84 -31.70 2.56
C ASN A 499 -30.50 -32.00 1.22
N MET A 500 -30.11 -33.07 0.55
CA MET A 500 -30.65 -33.48 -0.74
C MET A 500 -32.11 -33.98 -0.66
N ASP A 501 -32.55 -34.38 0.51
CA ASP A 501 -33.96 -34.76 0.79
C ASP A 501 -34.90 -33.54 0.93
N GLY A 502 -34.35 -32.31 0.77
CA GLY A 502 -35.08 -31.06 0.97
C GLY A 502 -35.19 -30.61 2.42
N SER A 503 -34.66 -31.37 3.37
CA SER A 503 -34.61 -30.96 4.78
C SER A 503 -33.56 -29.86 4.98
N VAL A 504 -33.84 -28.95 5.93
CA VAL A 504 -32.92 -27.84 6.26
C VAL A 504 -32.53 -27.95 7.72
N GLN A 505 -31.25 -28.17 7.95
CA GLN A 505 -30.69 -28.15 9.29
C GLN A 505 -30.16 -26.74 9.59
N THR A 506 -30.55 -26.15 10.72
CA THR A 506 -30.10 -24.85 11.15
C THR A 506 -29.28 -24.98 12.43
N SER A 507 -28.01 -24.60 12.36
CA SER A 507 -27.09 -24.60 13.49
C SER A 507 -26.77 -23.16 13.89
N SER A 508 -26.80 -22.86 15.20
CA SER A 508 -26.35 -21.57 15.73
C SER A 508 -24.90 -21.73 16.23
N ILE A 509 -24.01 -20.97 15.65
CA ILE A 509 -22.58 -21.11 15.84
C ILE A 509 -22.05 -19.89 16.56
N ARG A 510 -21.30 -20.14 17.64
CA ARG A 510 -20.51 -19.13 18.33
C ARG A 510 -19.05 -19.47 18.12
N ASP A 511 -18.31 -18.56 17.56
CA ASP A 511 -16.90 -18.72 17.28
C ASP A 511 -16.15 -17.43 17.60
N PHE A 512 -14.84 -17.49 17.61
CA PHE A 512 -13.98 -16.35 17.86
C PHE A 512 -13.10 -16.10 16.63
N ASN A 513 -13.29 -14.94 15.99
CA ASN A 513 -12.47 -14.59 14.86
C ASN A 513 -11.22 -13.84 15.32
N TYR A 514 -10.11 -14.26 14.76
CA TYR A 514 -8.81 -13.64 14.89
C TYR A 514 -8.24 -13.42 13.49
N SER A 515 -7.96 -12.18 13.14
CA SER A 515 -7.38 -11.85 11.85
C SER A 515 -6.13 -10.99 12.01
N SER A 516 -5.16 -11.21 11.15
CA SER A 516 -3.92 -10.44 11.07
C SER A 516 -3.81 -9.73 9.74
N THR A 517 -3.32 -8.50 9.74
CA THR A 517 -3.15 -7.69 8.53
C THR A 517 -1.74 -7.12 8.50
N LEU A 518 -1.04 -7.35 7.40
CA LEU A 518 0.20 -6.65 7.06
C LEU A 518 -0.10 -5.71 5.90
N GLY A 519 0.22 -4.43 6.06
CA GLY A 519 -0.15 -3.46 5.05
C GLY A 519 0.66 -2.18 5.06
N GLY A 520 0.30 -1.30 4.14
CA GLY A 520 0.85 0.02 3.98
C GLY A 520 -0.24 1.08 3.89
N SER A 521 0.13 2.30 4.23
CA SER A 521 -0.75 3.46 4.18
C SER A 521 0.02 4.67 3.69
N VAL A 522 -0.56 5.42 2.77
CA VAL A 522 -0.12 6.76 2.43
C VAL A 522 -0.98 7.74 3.21
N CYS A 523 -0.34 8.56 4.01
CA CYS A 523 -1.00 9.44 4.97
C CYS A 523 -0.74 10.91 4.65
N ILE A 524 -1.78 11.73 4.80
CA ILE A 524 -1.67 13.17 4.93
C ILE A 524 -1.47 13.48 6.40
N LEU A 525 -0.51 14.35 6.69
CA LEU A 525 -0.16 14.74 8.04
C LEU A 525 -0.62 16.16 8.34
N PHE A 526 -1.24 16.33 9.49
CA PHE A 526 -1.73 17.62 10.00
C PHE A 526 -0.95 17.96 11.27
N PHE A 527 -0.15 19.00 11.21
CA PHE A 527 0.59 19.49 12.36
C PHE A 527 -0.17 20.64 13.01
N GLY A 528 -0.41 20.54 14.32
CA GLY A 528 -1.02 21.63 15.10
C GLY A 528 -0.15 22.89 15.00
N LYS A 529 -0.79 24.07 14.92
CA LYS A 529 -0.08 25.35 15.04
C LYS A 529 0.58 25.41 16.41
N ASP A 530 1.90 25.66 16.48
CA ASP A 530 2.50 26.05 17.75
C ASP A 530 1.85 27.36 18.18
N LYS A 531 1.30 27.39 19.38
CA LYS A 531 1.12 28.66 20.05
C LYS A 531 2.53 29.22 20.22
N LYS A 532 2.91 30.21 19.40
CA LYS A 532 4.09 31.03 19.70
C LYS A 532 3.96 31.39 21.16
N LYS A 533 4.87 30.93 22.00
CA LYS A 533 5.05 31.51 23.31
C LYS A 533 5.39 32.99 23.03
N ALA A 534 4.41 33.85 23.16
CA ALA A 534 4.66 35.27 23.26
C ALA A 534 5.50 35.44 24.54
N LYS A 535 6.78 35.71 24.36
CA LYS A 535 7.62 36.36 25.33
C LYS A 535 7.83 37.76 24.84
#